data_5a9836f69dfe4d23ca45ed1d66485de9
#
_entry.id   5a9836f69dfe4d23ca45ed1d66485de9
#
_cell.length_a   1.000
_cell.length_b   1.000
_cell.length_c   1.000
_cell.angle_alpha   90.00
_cell.angle_beta   90.00
_cell.angle_gamma   90.00
#
_symmetry.space_group_name_H-M   'P 1'
#
loop_
_entity.id
_entity.type
_entity.pdbx_description
1 polymer ?
#
loop_
_entity_poly.entity_id
_entity_poly.type
_entity_poly.pdbx_seq_one_letter_code
_entity_poly.pdbx_strand_id
1 'polypeptide(L)'
;YVEHYEYSTIDSKNNKWVKAGGNDFFVHLSKQIDMNKIVVENLGFSKKECDKVLQKFNLTGMCLLQDALKDNRYLPSNVEVNNIYYLGTHDNDTFIGYFNHLNEQSKNKFCTLLNLNKNACNKKILLSVLRQVYLSKAKYDIFQIQDLLMQNSFYRMNIPGIAFNQWEYKMPKNYKNIAKKTLKLIKK
;
A
#
# COMPACT_ATOMS: atom_id res chain seq x y z
N TYR A 1 2.48 -16.40 8.37
CA TYR A 1 3.44 -17.05 7.45
C TYR A 1 2.87 -18.36 6.92
N VAL A 2 2.43 -18.34 5.68
CA VAL A 2 1.91 -19.53 4.98
C VAL A 2 3.02 -20.16 4.16
N GLU A 3 3.83 -19.33 3.54
CA GLU A 3 5.01 -19.71 2.77
C GLU A 3 6.13 -18.72 3.05
N HIS A 4 7.36 -19.14 2.86
CA HIS A 4 8.52 -18.28 2.82
C HIS A 4 9.35 -18.58 1.57
N TYR A 5 10.12 -17.58 1.13
CA TYR A 5 10.97 -17.72 -0.03
C TYR A 5 12.38 -18.06 0.43
N GLU A 6 12.81 -19.27 0.10
CA GLU A 6 14.21 -19.67 0.26
C GLU A 6 15.01 -19.15 -0.90
N TYR A 7 16.01 -18.33 -0.61
CA TYR A 7 16.85 -17.80 -1.66
C TYR A 7 18.34 -18.00 -1.33
N SER A 8 19.15 -18.20 -2.39
CA SER A 8 20.60 -18.31 -2.32
C SER A 8 21.24 -17.16 -3.08
N THR A 9 22.20 -16.51 -2.49
CA THR A 9 23.04 -15.51 -3.14
C THR A 9 24.06 -16.13 -4.10
N ILE A 10 24.30 -17.45 -3.98
CA ILE A 10 25.31 -18.18 -4.76
C ILE A 10 24.66 -18.80 -6.02
N ASP A 11 23.43 -19.32 -5.90
CA ASP A 11 22.72 -19.94 -7.01
C ASP A 11 21.24 -19.58 -6.98
N SER A 12 20.85 -18.58 -7.79
CA SER A 12 19.48 -18.12 -7.88
C SER A 12 18.49 -19.15 -8.50
N LYS A 13 19.00 -20.21 -9.17
CA LYS A 13 18.18 -21.28 -9.72
C LYS A 13 17.54 -22.15 -8.66
N ASN A 14 18.08 -22.15 -7.44
CA ASN A 14 17.56 -22.88 -6.28
C ASN A 14 16.57 -22.08 -5.45
N ASN A 15 16.28 -20.84 -5.81
CA ASN A 15 15.29 -20.03 -5.12
C ASN A 15 13.88 -20.59 -5.33
N LYS A 16 13.14 -20.83 -4.27
CA LYS A 16 11.78 -21.40 -4.32
C LYS A 16 10.92 -20.96 -3.15
N TRP A 17 9.61 -20.99 -3.39
CA TRP A 17 8.64 -20.87 -2.31
C TRP A 17 8.48 -22.22 -1.60
N VAL A 18 8.53 -22.19 -0.28
CA VAL A 18 8.34 -23.37 0.57
C VAL A 18 7.23 -23.12 1.58
N LYS A 19 6.52 -24.18 1.94
CA LYS A 19 5.45 -24.10 2.93
C LYS A 19 6.02 -23.75 4.31
N ALA A 20 5.47 -22.73 4.94
CA ALA A 20 5.81 -22.33 6.31
C ALA A 20 4.76 -22.77 7.31
N GLY A 21 5.13 -22.84 8.59
CA GLY A 21 4.26 -23.21 9.72
C GLY A 21 3.31 -22.11 10.20
N GLY A 22 2.80 -21.26 9.27
CA GLY A 22 2.07 -20.06 9.63
C GLY A 22 0.83 -20.29 10.48
N ASN A 23 0.08 -21.36 10.21
CA ASN A 23 -1.10 -21.69 11.01
C ASN A 23 -0.73 -21.99 12.49
N ASP A 24 0.27 -22.82 12.71
CA ASP A 24 0.70 -23.21 14.06
C ASP A 24 1.31 -22.02 14.80
N PHE A 25 2.07 -21.19 14.10
CA PHE A 25 2.58 -19.93 14.65
C PHE A 25 1.45 -19.05 15.18
N PHE A 26 0.41 -18.78 14.38
CA PHE A 26 -0.70 -17.94 14.82
C PHE A 26 -1.57 -18.59 15.89
N VAL A 27 -1.70 -19.92 15.91
CA VAL A 27 -2.37 -20.65 17.00
C VAL A 27 -1.64 -20.43 18.32
N HIS A 28 -0.31 -20.50 18.35
CA HIS A 28 0.46 -20.23 19.56
C HIS A 28 0.43 -18.75 19.95
N LEU A 29 0.56 -17.86 18.99
CA LEU A 29 0.58 -16.42 19.23
C LEU A 29 -0.75 -15.90 19.78
N SER A 30 -1.88 -16.42 19.29
CA SER A 30 -3.22 -16.04 19.76
C SER A 30 -3.50 -16.36 21.23
N LYS A 31 -2.72 -17.24 21.85
CA LYS A 31 -2.81 -17.55 23.28
C LYS A 31 -2.07 -16.52 24.15
N GLN A 32 -1.23 -15.68 23.57
CA GLN A 32 -0.32 -14.81 24.29
C GLN A 32 -0.63 -13.33 24.08
N ILE A 33 -1.15 -12.96 22.90
CA ILE A 33 -1.42 -11.57 22.56
C ILE A 33 -2.76 -11.40 21.87
N ASP A 34 -3.30 -10.17 21.95
CA ASP A 34 -4.51 -9.77 21.24
C ASP A 34 -4.22 -9.66 19.73
N MET A 35 -4.82 -10.56 18.96
CA MET A 35 -4.63 -10.63 17.51
C MET A 35 -5.11 -9.37 16.77
N ASN A 36 -6.00 -8.58 17.34
CA ASN A 36 -6.44 -7.29 16.77
C ASN A 36 -5.35 -6.22 16.73
N LYS A 37 -4.25 -6.44 17.48
CA LYS A 37 -3.07 -5.55 17.50
C LYS A 37 -2.03 -5.91 16.45
N ILE A 38 -2.26 -6.98 15.70
CA ILE A 38 -1.33 -7.46 14.68
C ILE A 38 -1.76 -6.96 13.32
N VAL A 39 -0.81 -6.38 12.59
CA VAL A 39 -0.93 -6.06 11.17
C VAL A 39 -0.01 -6.99 10.41
N VAL A 40 -0.52 -7.59 9.36
CA VAL A 40 0.21 -8.54 8.53
C VAL A 40 0.39 -7.94 7.13
N GLU A 41 1.63 -7.93 6.68
CA GLU A 41 1.92 -7.63 5.28
C GLU A 41 1.56 -8.86 4.44
N ASN A 42 0.37 -8.81 3.83
CA ASN A 42 -0.19 -9.86 2.97
C ASN A 42 -0.02 -9.52 1.49
N LEU A 43 1.08 -8.91 1.14
CA LEU A 43 1.45 -8.53 -0.22
C LEU A 43 2.28 -9.67 -0.85
N GLY A 44 2.06 -9.96 -2.14
CA GLY A 44 2.87 -10.94 -2.85
C GLY A 44 2.08 -12.11 -3.46
N PHE A 45 2.77 -13.21 -3.78
CA PHE A 45 2.28 -14.28 -4.64
C PHE A 45 1.18 -15.18 -4.02
N SER A 46 1.27 -15.49 -2.73
CA SER A 46 0.39 -16.47 -2.04
C SER A 46 -0.88 -15.85 -1.46
N LYS A 47 -1.48 -14.90 -2.14
CA LYS A 47 -2.57 -14.09 -1.58
C LYS A 47 -3.74 -14.88 -1.05
N LYS A 48 -4.23 -15.90 -1.78
CA LYS A 48 -5.39 -16.73 -1.35
C LYS A 48 -5.11 -17.47 -0.05
N GLU A 49 -3.91 -17.99 0.13
CA GLU A 49 -3.52 -18.70 1.34
C GLU A 49 -3.32 -17.72 2.50
N CYS A 50 -2.71 -16.56 2.25
CA CYS A 50 -2.62 -15.49 3.23
C CYS A 50 -4.00 -15.00 3.69
N ASP A 51 -4.93 -14.79 2.77
CA ASP A 51 -6.30 -14.35 3.07
C ASP A 51 -7.02 -15.35 4.00
N LYS A 52 -6.84 -16.68 3.81
CA LYS A 52 -7.39 -17.71 4.70
C LYS A 52 -6.84 -17.58 6.13
N VAL A 53 -5.54 -17.33 6.27
CA VAL A 53 -4.91 -17.16 7.60
C VAL A 53 -5.38 -15.87 8.26
N LEU A 54 -5.44 -14.77 7.49
CA LEU A 54 -5.98 -13.49 7.97
C LEU A 54 -7.40 -13.65 8.52
N GLN A 55 -8.28 -14.27 7.75
CA GLN A 55 -9.67 -14.51 8.15
C GLN A 55 -9.76 -15.42 9.38
N LYS A 56 -9.03 -16.54 9.39
CA LYS A 56 -9.04 -17.51 10.50
C LYS A 56 -8.67 -16.89 11.84
N PHE A 57 -7.68 -16.00 11.86
CA PHE A 57 -7.16 -15.39 13.07
C PHE A 57 -7.61 -13.93 13.28
N ASN A 58 -8.53 -13.45 12.46
CA ASN A 58 -9.02 -12.06 12.47
C ASN A 58 -7.88 -11.02 12.44
N LEU A 59 -6.86 -11.27 11.62
CA LEU A 59 -5.70 -10.40 11.48
C LEU A 59 -6.01 -9.21 10.59
N THR A 60 -5.43 -8.06 10.90
CA THR A 60 -5.52 -6.89 10.05
C THR A 60 -4.51 -7.00 8.90
N GLY A 61 -5.00 -6.98 7.67
CA GLY A 61 -4.18 -6.99 6.45
C GLY A 61 -3.85 -5.59 5.93
N MET A 62 -3.13 -5.57 4.81
CA MET A 62 -2.77 -4.34 4.09
C MET A 62 -3.45 -4.30 2.72
N CYS A 63 -3.82 -3.09 2.30
CA CYS A 63 -4.41 -2.81 1.00
C CYS A 63 -3.68 -1.62 0.36
N LEU A 64 -3.24 -1.77 -0.90
CA LEU A 64 -2.49 -0.74 -1.62
C LEU A 64 -3.26 -0.27 -2.84
N LEU A 65 -3.56 1.03 -2.91
CA LEU A 65 -4.26 1.60 -4.06
C LEU A 65 -3.47 1.46 -5.37
N GLN A 66 -2.15 1.55 -5.31
CA GLN A 66 -1.29 1.38 -6.50
C GLN A 66 -1.43 0.00 -7.16
N ASP A 67 -1.99 -0.99 -6.46
CA ASP A 67 -2.31 -2.30 -7.00
C ASP A 67 -3.73 -2.42 -7.58
N ALA A 68 -4.54 -1.37 -7.53
CA ALA A 68 -5.94 -1.39 -7.99
C ALA A 68 -6.08 -1.70 -9.49
N LEU A 69 -5.07 -1.40 -10.32
CA LEU A 69 -5.07 -1.80 -11.73
C LEU A 69 -4.88 -3.31 -11.95
N LYS A 70 -4.28 -4.00 -10.98
CA LYS A 70 -4.05 -5.45 -10.99
C LYS A 70 -5.24 -6.22 -10.42
N ASP A 71 -5.89 -5.64 -9.38
CA ASP A 71 -6.96 -6.31 -8.66
C ASP A 71 -7.95 -5.28 -8.09
N ASN A 72 -9.20 -5.39 -8.49
CA ASN A 72 -10.28 -4.49 -8.07
C ASN A 72 -10.56 -4.52 -6.56
N ARG A 73 -10.08 -5.52 -5.81
CA ARG A 73 -10.18 -5.54 -4.34
C ARG A 73 -9.46 -4.36 -3.68
N TYR A 74 -8.50 -3.76 -4.37
CA TYR A 74 -7.77 -2.58 -3.91
C TYR A 74 -8.44 -1.24 -4.23
N LEU A 75 -9.59 -1.25 -4.89
CA LEU A 75 -10.38 -0.03 -5.09
C LEU A 75 -10.98 0.44 -3.76
N PRO A 76 -11.07 1.74 -3.48
CA PRO A 76 -11.63 2.27 -2.23
C PRO A 76 -13.02 1.77 -1.90
N SER A 77 -13.84 1.53 -2.93
CA SER A 77 -15.20 0.95 -2.78
C SER A 77 -15.22 -0.49 -2.30
N ASN A 78 -14.14 -1.25 -2.51
CA ASN A 78 -14.08 -2.71 -2.33
C ASN A 78 -13.18 -3.12 -1.15
N VAL A 79 -12.49 -2.18 -0.52
CA VAL A 79 -11.61 -2.47 0.63
C VAL A 79 -12.43 -3.03 1.78
N GLU A 80 -11.98 -4.13 2.35
CA GLU A 80 -12.59 -4.74 3.54
C GLU A 80 -12.25 -3.97 4.81
N VAL A 81 -13.16 -4.01 5.79
CA VAL A 81 -13.03 -3.27 7.06
C VAL A 81 -11.74 -3.61 7.81
N ASN A 82 -11.34 -4.89 7.83
CA ASN A 82 -10.17 -5.32 8.59
C ASN A 82 -8.85 -5.15 7.80
N ASN A 83 -8.69 -4.02 7.12
CA ASN A 83 -7.48 -3.65 6.40
C ASN A 83 -6.95 -2.28 6.85
N ILE A 84 -5.64 -2.11 6.71
CA ILE A 84 -5.02 -0.79 6.66
C ILE A 84 -4.86 -0.43 5.19
N TYR A 85 -5.34 0.74 4.82
CA TYR A 85 -5.30 1.19 3.43
C TYR A 85 -4.22 2.25 3.22
N TYR A 86 -3.41 2.03 2.20
CA TYR A 86 -2.31 2.90 1.78
C TYR A 86 -2.51 3.32 0.33
N LEU A 87 -2.00 4.49 -0.08
CA LEU A 87 -1.78 4.76 -1.50
C LEU A 87 -0.65 3.89 -2.03
N GLY A 88 0.44 3.84 -1.30
CA GLY A 88 1.62 3.00 -1.45
C GLY A 88 2.40 2.99 -0.15
N THR A 89 3.30 2.03 0.02
CA THR A 89 4.23 1.94 1.17
C THR A 89 5.56 2.65 0.85
N HIS A 90 6.52 2.58 1.77
CA HIS A 90 7.88 3.08 1.54
C HIS A 90 8.59 2.45 0.33
N ASP A 91 8.20 1.24 -0.07
CA ASP A 91 8.75 0.52 -1.23
C ASP A 91 8.10 0.94 -2.55
N ASN A 92 6.97 1.63 -2.49
CA ASN A 92 6.28 2.16 -3.66
C ASN A 92 6.78 3.57 -3.98
N ASP A 93 6.53 4.02 -5.20
CA ASP A 93 6.70 5.43 -5.56
C ASP A 93 5.65 6.30 -4.86
N THR A 94 5.87 7.61 -4.77
CA THR A 94 4.81 8.55 -4.43
C THR A 94 3.66 8.39 -5.42
N PHE A 95 2.43 8.74 -5.00
CA PHE A 95 1.29 8.59 -5.91
C PHE A 95 1.47 9.39 -7.22
N ILE A 96 1.97 10.62 -7.15
CA ILE A 96 2.22 11.44 -8.36
C ILE A 96 3.26 10.76 -9.25
N GLY A 97 4.33 10.20 -8.66
CA GLY A 97 5.33 9.45 -9.38
C GLY A 97 4.75 8.21 -10.07
N TYR A 98 4.06 7.38 -9.31
CA TYR A 98 3.35 6.22 -9.83
C TYR A 98 2.42 6.58 -11.00
N PHE A 99 1.54 7.56 -10.82
CA PHE A 99 0.57 7.96 -11.83
C PHE A 99 1.25 8.50 -13.11
N ASN A 100 2.35 9.24 -12.96
CA ASN A 100 3.13 9.73 -14.11
C ASN A 100 3.78 8.60 -14.92
N HIS A 101 4.22 7.52 -14.27
CA HIS A 101 4.85 6.37 -14.92
C HIS A 101 3.85 5.43 -15.61
N LEU A 102 2.56 5.54 -15.33
CA LEU A 102 1.55 4.80 -16.06
C LEU A 102 1.51 5.25 -17.53
N ASN A 103 1.37 4.30 -18.45
CA ASN A 103 1.03 4.61 -19.84
C ASN A 103 -0.40 5.17 -19.94
N GLU A 104 -0.73 5.79 -21.05
CA GLU A 104 -2.04 6.44 -21.24
C GLU A 104 -3.24 5.51 -21.09
N GLN A 105 -3.12 4.26 -21.54
CA GLN A 105 -4.18 3.27 -21.38
C GLN A 105 -4.43 2.97 -19.89
N SER A 106 -3.36 2.78 -19.12
CA SER A 106 -3.43 2.51 -17.67
C SER A 106 -3.95 3.74 -16.89
N LYS A 107 -3.54 4.96 -17.26
CA LYS A 107 -4.09 6.20 -16.68
C LYS A 107 -5.59 6.31 -16.91
N ASN A 108 -6.02 6.09 -18.16
CA ASN A 108 -7.44 6.13 -18.51
C ASN A 108 -8.24 5.07 -17.73
N LYS A 109 -7.73 3.82 -17.67
CA LYS A 109 -8.34 2.74 -16.87
C LYS A 109 -8.42 3.12 -15.40
N PHE A 110 -7.34 3.62 -14.81
CA PHE A 110 -7.29 4.04 -13.41
C PHE A 110 -8.32 5.16 -13.13
N CYS A 111 -8.37 6.19 -13.97
CA CYS A 111 -9.33 7.27 -13.84
C CYS A 111 -10.78 6.77 -13.97
N THR A 112 -11.06 5.86 -14.88
CA THR A 112 -12.39 5.25 -15.04
C THR A 112 -12.79 4.46 -13.80
N LEU A 113 -11.91 3.58 -13.29
CA LEU A 113 -12.19 2.77 -12.11
C LEU A 113 -12.50 3.60 -10.85
N LEU A 114 -11.86 4.75 -10.72
CA LEU A 114 -12.03 5.66 -9.58
C LEU A 114 -12.96 6.84 -9.87
N ASN A 115 -13.62 6.86 -11.03
CA ASN A 115 -14.50 7.95 -11.47
C ASN A 115 -13.81 9.33 -11.37
N LEU A 116 -12.57 9.43 -11.87
CA LEU A 116 -11.77 10.64 -11.87
C LEU A 116 -11.81 11.37 -13.21
N ASN A 117 -11.73 12.70 -13.16
CA ASN A 117 -11.56 13.48 -14.39
C ASN A 117 -10.13 13.31 -14.94
N LYS A 118 -10.00 12.54 -16.03
CA LYS A 118 -8.73 12.25 -16.69
C LYS A 118 -7.96 13.48 -17.19
N ASN A 119 -8.65 14.57 -17.44
CA ASN A 119 -8.05 15.83 -17.90
C ASN A 119 -7.63 16.75 -16.75
N ALA A 120 -7.85 16.34 -15.50
CA ALA A 120 -7.41 17.11 -14.34
C ALA A 120 -5.89 17.00 -14.16
N CYS A 121 -5.27 18.04 -13.60
CA CYS A 121 -3.86 17.96 -13.22
C CYS A 121 -3.64 16.93 -12.08
N ASN A 122 -2.42 16.38 -12.02
CA ASN A 122 -2.06 15.32 -11.05
C ASN A 122 -2.40 15.65 -9.60
N LYS A 123 -2.28 16.91 -9.19
CA LYS A 123 -2.64 17.34 -7.83
C LYS A 123 -4.13 17.20 -7.55
N LYS A 124 -4.99 17.49 -8.52
CA LYS A 124 -6.45 17.32 -8.38
C LYS A 124 -6.81 15.83 -8.35
N ILE A 125 -6.16 15.03 -9.20
CA ILE A 125 -6.32 13.55 -9.19
C ILE A 125 -5.92 13.00 -7.83
N LEU A 126 -4.73 13.36 -7.32
CA LEU A 126 -4.27 12.92 -6.00
C LEU A 126 -5.22 13.33 -4.87
N LEU A 127 -5.74 14.56 -4.86
CA LEU A 127 -6.71 14.98 -3.84
C LEU A 127 -7.99 14.14 -3.88
N SER A 128 -8.51 13.85 -5.08
CA SER A 128 -9.68 13.00 -5.24
C SER A 128 -9.43 11.57 -4.76
N VAL A 129 -8.25 11.04 -5.04
CA VAL A 129 -7.81 9.71 -4.59
C VAL A 129 -7.64 9.65 -3.07
N LEU A 130 -6.95 10.62 -2.49
CA LEU A 130 -6.79 10.72 -1.02
C LEU A 130 -8.15 10.77 -0.32
N ARG A 131 -9.10 11.54 -0.88
CA ARG A 131 -10.47 11.62 -0.35
C ARG A 131 -11.19 10.27 -0.43
N GLN A 132 -11.11 9.57 -1.57
CA GLN A 132 -11.77 8.27 -1.72
C GLN A 132 -11.19 7.23 -0.75
N VAL A 133 -9.86 7.22 -0.55
CA VAL A 133 -9.22 6.36 0.45
C VAL A 133 -9.70 6.74 1.85
N TYR A 134 -9.70 8.02 2.21
CA TYR A 134 -10.18 8.50 3.51
C TYR A 134 -11.65 8.14 3.79
N LEU A 135 -12.49 8.03 2.77
CA LEU A 135 -13.90 7.66 2.87
C LEU A 135 -14.13 6.14 2.73
N SER A 136 -13.08 5.35 2.60
CA SER A 136 -13.19 3.90 2.49
C SER A 136 -13.67 3.27 3.80
N LYS A 137 -13.93 1.96 3.76
CA LYS A 137 -14.32 1.19 4.96
C LYS A 137 -13.13 0.65 5.74
N ALA A 138 -11.90 0.97 5.33
CA ALA A 138 -10.69 0.46 5.99
C ALA A 138 -10.65 0.83 7.47
N LYS A 139 -10.05 -0.03 8.28
CA LYS A 139 -9.86 0.21 9.72
C LYS A 139 -9.00 1.44 9.99
N TYR A 140 -7.98 1.64 9.15
CA TYR A 140 -7.10 2.80 9.18
C TYR A 140 -6.67 3.16 7.75
N ASP A 141 -6.51 4.47 7.50
CA ASP A 141 -5.90 5.01 6.28
C ASP A 141 -4.55 5.60 6.66
N ILE A 142 -3.48 5.14 6.00
CA ILE A 142 -2.13 5.64 6.22
C ILE A 142 -1.63 6.28 4.94
N PHE A 143 -1.34 7.57 5.00
CA PHE A 143 -0.82 8.35 3.88
C PHE A 143 0.67 8.63 4.07
N GLN A 144 1.46 8.37 3.05
CA GLN A 144 2.85 8.84 3.01
C GLN A 144 2.86 10.38 3.11
N ILE A 145 3.80 10.91 3.88
CA ILE A 145 3.93 12.37 4.00
C ILE A 145 4.19 13.02 2.63
N GLN A 146 4.92 12.35 1.75
CA GLN A 146 5.20 12.81 0.39
C GLN A 146 3.91 13.03 -0.41
N ASP A 147 2.92 12.17 -0.27
CA ASP A 147 1.63 12.30 -0.96
C ASP A 147 0.82 13.47 -0.37
N LEU A 148 0.82 13.65 0.95
CA LEU A 148 0.20 14.81 1.58
C LEU A 148 0.89 16.13 1.18
N LEU A 149 2.17 16.10 0.85
CA LEU A 149 2.95 17.24 0.34
C LEU A 149 2.88 17.36 -1.18
N MET A 150 2.17 16.47 -1.88
CA MET A 150 2.01 16.44 -3.33
C MET A 150 3.35 16.35 -4.09
N GLN A 151 4.27 15.54 -3.57
CA GLN A 151 5.61 15.35 -4.10
C GLN A 151 5.65 14.22 -5.14
N ASN A 152 6.60 14.31 -6.06
CA ASN A 152 6.81 13.33 -7.14
C ASN A 152 7.90 12.30 -6.77
N SER A 153 8.29 11.42 -7.73
CA SER A 153 9.27 10.35 -7.57
C SER A 153 10.63 10.77 -7.02
N PHE A 154 11.03 12.04 -7.20
CA PHE A 154 12.28 12.55 -6.63
C PHE A 154 12.33 12.42 -5.10
N TYR A 155 11.17 12.42 -4.47
CA TYR A 155 11.01 12.32 -3.01
C TYR A 155 10.67 10.91 -2.54
N ARG A 156 10.77 9.90 -3.40
CA ARG A 156 10.54 8.50 -3.05
C ARG A 156 11.47 8.08 -1.91
N MET A 157 10.95 7.25 -0.98
CA MET A 157 11.71 6.81 0.19
C MET A 157 12.71 5.71 -0.16
N ASN A 158 12.25 4.69 -0.87
CA ASN A 158 13.02 3.49 -1.15
C ASN A 158 12.68 2.90 -2.52
N ILE A 159 13.69 2.34 -3.19
CA ILE A 159 13.54 1.54 -4.40
C ILE A 159 14.06 0.14 -4.08
N PRO A 160 13.19 -0.87 -3.98
CA PRO A 160 13.61 -2.23 -3.67
C PRO A 160 14.70 -2.73 -4.61
N GLY A 161 15.72 -3.39 -4.04
CA GLY A 161 16.87 -3.91 -4.79
C GLY A 161 17.99 -2.91 -5.03
N ILE A 162 17.85 -1.63 -4.65
CA ILE A 162 18.93 -0.62 -4.72
C ILE A 162 19.50 -0.39 -3.32
N ALA A 163 20.81 -0.62 -3.16
CA ALA A 163 21.47 -0.56 -1.86
C ALA A 163 21.94 0.86 -1.45
N PHE A 164 22.02 1.81 -2.38
CA PHE A 164 22.60 3.14 -2.14
C PHE A 164 21.58 4.25 -2.35
N ASN A 165 21.76 5.37 -1.64
CA ASN A 165 20.92 6.58 -1.73
C ASN A 165 19.44 6.31 -1.46
N GLN A 166 19.14 5.40 -0.52
CA GLN A 166 17.80 5.08 -0.07
C GLN A 166 17.60 5.58 1.37
N TRP A 167 16.34 5.82 1.77
CA TRP A 167 15.98 6.24 3.13
C TRP A 167 16.53 7.61 3.54
N GLU A 168 16.89 8.46 2.56
CA GLU A 168 17.50 9.78 2.79
C GLU A 168 16.49 10.94 2.73
N TYR A 169 15.19 10.65 2.57
CA TYR A 169 14.17 11.67 2.48
C TYR A 169 14.15 12.58 3.70
N LYS A 170 14.20 13.87 3.48
CA LYS A 170 14.09 14.89 4.52
C LYS A 170 12.84 15.74 4.28
N MET A 171 11.98 15.80 5.29
CA MET A 171 10.79 16.65 5.24
C MET A 171 11.15 18.14 5.17
N PRO A 172 10.49 18.95 4.33
CA PRO A 172 10.68 20.40 4.32
C PRO A 172 10.22 21.01 5.66
N LYS A 173 10.85 22.12 6.09
CA LYS A 173 10.54 22.77 7.39
C LYS A 173 9.05 23.07 7.60
N ASN A 174 8.31 23.39 6.54
CA ASN A 174 6.89 23.76 6.59
C ASN A 174 5.93 22.57 6.34
N TYR A 175 6.41 21.32 6.41
CA TYR A 175 5.63 20.11 6.07
C TYR A 175 4.29 20.03 6.83
N LYS A 176 4.27 20.38 8.12
CA LYS A 176 3.06 20.35 8.96
C LYS A 176 1.94 21.22 8.41
N ASN A 177 2.27 22.41 7.93
CA ASN A 177 1.27 23.36 7.41
C ASN A 177 0.69 22.88 6.07
N ILE A 178 1.54 22.34 5.19
CA ILE A 178 1.12 21.80 3.89
C ILE A 178 0.24 20.55 4.10
N ALA A 179 0.71 19.58 4.90
CA ALA A 179 -0.06 18.38 5.20
C ALA A 179 -1.42 18.69 5.84
N LYS A 180 -1.47 19.60 6.81
CA LYS A 180 -2.74 20.05 7.41
C LYS A 180 -3.71 20.65 6.39
N LYS A 181 -3.22 21.44 5.41
CA LYS A 181 -4.05 21.99 4.33
C LYS A 181 -4.63 20.86 3.47
N THR A 182 -3.79 19.91 3.04
CA THR A 182 -4.23 18.74 2.26
C THR A 182 -5.27 17.92 3.04
N LEU A 183 -5.03 17.59 4.31
CA LEU A 183 -5.98 16.87 5.16
C LEU A 183 -7.32 17.61 5.32
N LYS A 184 -7.33 18.95 5.42
CA LYS A 184 -8.57 19.73 5.43
C LYS A 184 -9.34 19.64 4.12
N LEU A 185 -8.65 19.52 2.98
CA LEU A 185 -9.29 19.40 1.66
C LEU A 185 -9.95 18.03 1.45
N ILE A 186 -9.34 16.96 1.98
CA ILE A 186 -9.91 15.62 1.83
C ILE A 186 -11.07 15.32 2.82
N LYS A 187 -11.15 16.06 3.92
CA LYS A 187 -12.24 15.95 4.91
C LYS A 187 -13.52 16.69 4.55
N LYS A 188 -13.46 17.60 3.59
CA LYS A 188 -14.62 18.36 3.07
C LYS A 188 -15.37 17.55 2.01
#